data_4ec07d8f01304987a2ff0343e2f70d65
#
_entry.id   4ec07d8f01304987a2ff0343e2f70d65
#
_cell.length_a   1.000
_cell.length_b   1.000
_cell.length_c   1.000
_cell.angle_alpha   90.00
_cell.angle_beta   90.00
_cell.angle_gamma   90.00
#
_symmetry.space_group_name_H-M   'P 1'
#
loop_
_entity.id
_entity.type
_entity.pdbx_description
1 polymer ?
#
loop_
_entity_poly.entity_id
_entity_poly.type
_entity_poly.pdbx_seq_one_letter_code
_entity_poly.pdbx_strand_id
1 'polypeptide(L)'
;MEKFKSFITEQKEEAYKLVMFHNSHEHLRDVGKQDAPDYKLMTKAANAVGVDLFHAEFQGSRIEEKGDKLFLHSFAFDEKTGLSIKPAEDGESDFQKPFEINPDNTLIFPRGLGTLGFTSNRRWVDMIKLLENKGFKTVPSIETWDACTSKYYCNELFRLNGLRTPKTIPVTYSDDSKRIMEDLKFPVILKASSGSQTGIGVIIVESLRSLHPTVQMLSLLTKNIDLILQEHIKIEYDVRVIVLRGNVIASMKRGLISGDARSNASLGAEVESIELTELELEDSIKAAKLVNGDLVGVDFLPSKNREKEQPYILEVNSMPGFSGIERSTKDKSVTSEILKT
;
A
#
# COMPACT_ATOMS: atom_id res chain seq x y z
N MET A 1 24.22 -3.13 0.83
CA MET A 1 24.31 -2.40 -0.47
C MET A 1 25.07 -3.18 -1.55
N GLU A 2 26.18 -3.82 -1.23
CA GLU A 2 26.96 -4.63 -2.21
C GLU A 2 26.27 -5.90 -2.69
N LYS A 3 25.56 -6.63 -1.82
CA LYS A 3 24.92 -7.91 -2.18
C LYS A 3 23.81 -7.84 -3.25
N PHE A 4 23.19 -6.67 -3.47
CA PHE A 4 22.15 -6.54 -4.48
C PHE A 4 22.68 -6.03 -5.81
N LYS A 5 23.73 -5.17 -5.80
CA LYS A 5 24.48 -4.83 -7.02
C LYS A 5 25.17 -6.07 -7.59
N SER A 6 25.72 -6.97 -6.72
CA SER A 6 26.27 -8.25 -7.17
C SER A 6 25.22 -9.17 -7.78
N PHE A 7 24.00 -9.21 -7.22
CA PHE A 7 22.91 -9.98 -7.77
C PHE A 7 22.53 -9.56 -9.21
N ILE A 8 22.60 -8.25 -9.51
CA ILE A 8 22.28 -7.73 -10.86
C ILE A 8 23.50 -7.81 -11.81
N THR A 9 24.74 -7.78 -11.30
CA THR A 9 25.94 -7.71 -12.15
C THR A 9 26.58 -9.06 -12.48
N GLU A 10 26.28 -10.12 -11.73
CA GLU A 10 26.93 -11.43 -11.90
C GLU A 10 26.16 -12.46 -12.73
N GLN A 11 24.85 -12.22 -13.02
CA GLN A 11 24.07 -13.17 -13.84
C GLN A 11 23.56 -12.53 -15.14
N LYS A 12 24.38 -12.54 -16.15
CA LYS A 12 24.13 -11.97 -17.49
C LYS A 12 23.37 -12.88 -18.46
N GLU A 13 22.83 -14.04 -18.07
CA GLU A 13 22.27 -15.04 -19.02
C GLU A 13 20.78 -15.38 -18.85
N GLU A 14 20.12 -15.06 -17.75
CA GLU A 14 18.67 -15.27 -17.62
C GLU A 14 17.92 -13.95 -17.44
N ALA A 15 16.89 -13.73 -18.27
CA ALA A 15 16.01 -12.56 -18.14
C ALA A 15 15.33 -12.56 -16.75
N TYR A 16 15.31 -11.40 -16.10
CA TYR A 16 14.58 -11.24 -14.85
C TYR A 16 13.09 -11.42 -15.04
N LYS A 17 12.49 -12.11 -14.09
CA LYS A 17 11.06 -12.37 -14.04
C LYS A 17 10.42 -11.58 -12.90
N LEU A 18 9.24 -11.08 -13.15
CA LEU A 18 8.41 -10.43 -12.14
C LEU A 18 7.06 -11.14 -12.05
N VAL A 19 6.71 -11.60 -10.86
CA VAL A 19 5.36 -12.10 -10.57
C VAL A 19 4.61 -11.05 -9.80
N MET A 20 3.60 -10.46 -10.41
CA MET A 20 2.73 -9.47 -9.76
C MET A 20 1.43 -10.14 -9.34
N PHE A 21 1.25 -10.31 -8.04
CA PHE A 21 -0.02 -10.80 -7.50
C PHE A 21 -1.04 -9.68 -7.37
N HIS A 22 -2.26 -10.00 -7.73
CA HIS A 22 -3.43 -9.14 -7.57
C HIS A 22 -4.40 -9.74 -6.56
N ASN A 23 -5.17 -8.89 -5.92
CA ASN A 23 -6.33 -9.31 -5.16
C ASN A 23 -7.42 -9.85 -6.10
N SER A 24 -8.42 -10.55 -5.56
CA SER A 24 -9.60 -10.95 -6.35
C SER A 24 -10.22 -9.71 -7.00
N HIS A 25 -10.41 -9.77 -8.31
CA HIS A 25 -11.09 -8.70 -9.05
C HIS A 25 -12.62 -8.71 -8.89
N GLU A 26 -13.16 -9.64 -8.10
CA GLU A 26 -14.59 -9.65 -7.76
C GLU A 26 -15.06 -8.32 -7.18
N HIS A 27 -14.29 -7.79 -6.22
CA HIS A 27 -14.60 -6.50 -5.64
C HIS A 27 -14.63 -5.35 -6.67
N LEU A 28 -13.74 -5.35 -7.65
CA LEU A 28 -13.74 -4.33 -8.71
C LEU A 28 -15.00 -4.43 -9.58
N ARG A 29 -15.44 -5.66 -9.87
CA ARG A 29 -16.69 -5.91 -10.62
C ARG A 29 -17.93 -5.51 -9.81
N ASP A 30 -17.96 -5.85 -8.52
CA ASP A 30 -19.08 -5.54 -7.63
C ASP A 30 -19.30 -4.03 -7.46
N VAL A 31 -18.23 -3.22 -7.51
CA VAL A 31 -18.30 -1.76 -7.49
C VAL A 31 -18.39 -1.13 -8.90
N GLY A 32 -18.64 -1.93 -9.93
CA GLY A 32 -18.83 -1.46 -11.30
C GLY A 32 -17.57 -0.96 -12.01
N LYS A 33 -16.37 -1.24 -11.50
CA LYS A 33 -15.11 -0.92 -12.19
C LYS A 33 -14.87 -1.87 -13.34
N GLN A 34 -14.53 -1.31 -14.49
CA GLN A 34 -14.38 -2.04 -15.74
C GLN A 34 -12.91 -2.38 -16.07
N ASP A 35 -11.95 -1.90 -15.28
CA ASP A 35 -10.53 -2.15 -15.51
C ASP A 35 -9.67 -2.14 -14.23
N ALA A 36 -8.46 -2.67 -14.37
CA ALA A 36 -7.41 -2.70 -13.37
C ALA A 36 -6.23 -1.81 -13.80
N PRO A 37 -6.17 -0.54 -13.38
CA PRO A 37 -5.14 0.41 -13.84
C PRO A 37 -3.71 -0.05 -13.59
N ASP A 38 -3.45 -0.64 -12.42
CA ASP A 38 -2.10 -1.11 -12.05
C ASP A 38 -1.63 -2.27 -12.95
N TYR A 39 -2.53 -3.15 -13.42
CA TYR A 39 -2.23 -4.17 -14.41
C TYR A 39 -1.67 -3.55 -15.70
N LYS A 40 -2.42 -2.59 -16.26
CA LYS A 40 -2.05 -1.93 -17.52
C LYS A 40 -0.75 -1.14 -17.40
N LEU A 41 -0.57 -0.41 -16.30
CA LEU A 41 0.64 0.38 -16.05
C LEU A 41 1.87 -0.52 -15.95
N MET A 42 1.79 -1.60 -15.17
CA MET A 42 2.90 -2.52 -14.98
C MET A 42 3.22 -3.32 -16.24
N THR A 43 2.22 -3.79 -16.99
CA THR A 43 2.41 -4.44 -18.29
C THR A 43 3.13 -3.52 -19.28
N LYS A 44 2.68 -2.27 -19.38
CA LYS A 44 3.33 -1.27 -20.25
C LYS A 44 4.78 -1.00 -19.83
N ALA A 45 5.02 -0.86 -18.55
CA ALA A 45 6.36 -0.60 -18.01
C ALA A 45 7.29 -1.81 -18.22
N ALA A 46 6.83 -3.04 -17.95
CA ALA A 46 7.59 -4.27 -18.14
C ALA A 46 8.01 -4.45 -19.62
N ASN A 47 7.07 -4.24 -20.55
CA ASN A 47 7.36 -4.29 -21.98
C ASN A 47 8.40 -3.24 -22.41
N ALA A 48 8.35 -2.04 -21.81
CA ALA A 48 9.28 -0.95 -22.15
C ALA A 48 10.70 -1.21 -21.65
N VAL A 49 10.89 -1.99 -20.59
CA VAL A 49 12.19 -2.28 -19.97
C VAL A 49 12.68 -3.71 -20.23
N GLY A 50 11.87 -4.57 -20.86
CA GLY A 50 12.23 -5.95 -21.22
C GLY A 50 12.19 -6.93 -20.05
N VAL A 51 11.33 -6.69 -19.05
CA VAL A 51 11.10 -7.61 -17.92
C VAL A 51 10.00 -8.61 -18.26
N ASP A 52 10.23 -9.89 -18.01
CA ASP A 52 9.23 -10.96 -18.15
C ASP A 52 8.23 -10.89 -16.98
N LEU A 53 7.04 -10.36 -17.25
CA LEU A 53 6.01 -10.10 -16.24
C LEU A 53 4.89 -11.13 -16.30
N PHE A 54 4.65 -11.82 -15.18
CA PHE A 54 3.52 -12.71 -14.98
C PHE A 54 2.52 -12.10 -13.99
N HIS A 55 1.29 -11.89 -14.42
CA HIS A 55 0.20 -11.49 -13.55
C HIS A 55 -0.45 -12.70 -12.91
N ALA A 56 -0.60 -12.69 -11.61
CA ALA A 56 -1.24 -13.75 -10.84
C ALA A 56 -2.36 -13.19 -9.95
N GLU A 57 -3.42 -13.95 -9.77
CA GLU A 57 -4.46 -13.64 -8.79
C GLU A 57 -4.37 -14.60 -7.61
N PHE A 58 -4.32 -14.10 -6.39
CA PHE A 58 -4.14 -14.92 -5.19
C PHE A 58 -5.15 -16.06 -5.06
N GLN A 59 -6.42 -15.82 -5.41
CA GLN A 59 -7.49 -16.78 -5.24
C GLN A 59 -7.29 -18.03 -6.15
N GLY A 60 -6.84 -17.80 -7.36
CA GLY A 60 -6.57 -18.86 -8.36
C GLY A 60 -5.14 -19.39 -8.34
N SER A 61 -4.29 -18.87 -7.44
CA SER A 61 -2.87 -19.22 -7.47
C SER A 61 -2.54 -20.45 -6.63
N ARG A 62 -1.66 -21.28 -7.16
CA ARG A 62 -1.02 -22.41 -6.47
C ARG A 62 0.41 -22.59 -6.97
N ILE A 63 1.27 -23.12 -6.10
CA ILE A 63 2.65 -23.47 -6.41
C ILE A 63 2.72 -24.99 -6.60
N GLU A 64 3.36 -25.43 -7.67
CA GLU A 64 3.61 -26.83 -7.99
C GLU A 64 5.12 -27.08 -8.09
N GLU A 65 5.60 -28.14 -7.44
CA GLU A 65 6.98 -28.61 -7.56
C GLU A 65 7.05 -29.76 -8.58
N LYS A 66 7.94 -29.63 -9.57
CA LYS A 66 8.23 -30.67 -10.56
C LYS A 66 9.75 -30.87 -10.65
N GLY A 67 10.25 -31.88 -9.94
CA GLY A 67 11.68 -32.06 -9.73
C GLY A 67 12.24 -30.87 -8.95
N ASP A 68 13.30 -30.26 -9.46
CA ASP A 68 13.94 -29.10 -8.83
C ASP A 68 13.31 -27.75 -9.25
N LYS A 69 12.21 -27.78 -10.01
CA LYS A 69 11.58 -26.59 -10.56
C LYS A 69 10.27 -26.27 -9.85
N LEU A 70 10.02 -24.97 -9.70
CA LEU A 70 8.77 -24.43 -9.15
C LEU A 70 7.95 -23.78 -10.28
N PHE A 71 6.66 -24.08 -10.30
CA PHE A 71 5.71 -23.50 -11.23
C PHE A 71 4.58 -22.81 -10.47
N LEU A 72 4.30 -21.58 -10.88
CA LEU A 72 3.14 -20.83 -10.42
C LEU A 72 2.00 -21.00 -11.42
N HIS A 73 0.85 -21.41 -10.91
CA HIS A 73 -0.41 -21.43 -11.65
C HIS A 73 -1.25 -20.24 -11.21
N SER A 74 -2.02 -19.67 -12.12
CA SER A 74 -2.98 -18.62 -11.81
C SER A 74 -4.07 -18.55 -12.88
N PHE A 75 -5.17 -17.88 -12.57
CA PHE A 75 -6.21 -17.55 -13.56
C PHE A 75 -5.64 -16.73 -14.71
N ALA A 76 -6.26 -16.86 -15.88
CA ALA A 76 -6.01 -15.97 -17.01
C ALA A 76 -6.51 -14.54 -16.73
N PHE A 77 -5.99 -13.57 -17.48
CA PHE A 77 -6.37 -12.18 -17.41
C PHE A 77 -6.87 -11.70 -18.77
N ASP A 78 -7.90 -10.90 -18.76
CA ASP A 78 -8.34 -10.18 -19.95
C ASP A 78 -7.40 -9.00 -20.22
N GLU A 79 -6.71 -9.01 -21.34
CA GLU A 79 -5.68 -8.02 -21.68
C GLU A 79 -6.22 -6.60 -21.82
N LYS A 80 -7.51 -6.43 -22.18
CA LYS A 80 -8.13 -5.12 -22.37
C LYS A 80 -8.48 -4.47 -21.05
N THR A 81 -9.02 -5.26 -20.12
CA THR A 81 -9.48 -4.76 -18.81
C THR A 81 -8.42 -4.92 -17.73
N GLY A 82 -7.53 -5.91 -17.86
CA GLY A 82 -6.59 -6.33 -16.82
C GLY A 82 -7.25 -7.05 -15.65
N LEU A 83 -8.51 -7.49 -15.80
CA LEU A 83 -9.23 -8.26 -14.79
C LEU A 83 -9.00 -9.76 -15.01
N SER A 84 -8.90 -10.50 -13.92
CA SER A 84 -8.85 -11.97 -14.01
C SER A 84 -10.13 -12.53 -14.60
N ILE A 85 -10.03 -13.57 -15.39
CA ILE A 85 -11.17 -14.29 -15.97
C ILE A 85 -11.67 -15.27 -14.91
N LYS A 86 -12.96 -15.20 -14.56
CA LYS A 86 -13.55 -16.21 -13.67
C LYS A 86 -13.61 -17.55 -14.38
N PRO A 87 -13.24 -18.66 -13.71
CA PRO A 87 -13.44 -19.99 -14.26
C PRO A 87 -14.89 -20.21 -14.64
N ALA A 88 -15.12 -20.78 -15.82
CA ALA A 88 -16.46 -21.25 -16.21
C ALA A 88 -16.89 -22.39 -15.27
N GLU A 89 -18.21 -22.62 -15.14
CA GLU A 89 -18.75 -23.68 -14.27
C GLU A 89 -18.23 -25.08 -14.62
N ASP A 90 -17.77 -25.27 -15.86
CA ASP A 90 -17.15 -26.50 -16.38
C ASP A 90 -15.64 -26.66 -16.07
N GLY A 91 -15.00 -25.62 -15.51
CA GLY A 91 -13.70 -25.69 -14.86
C GLY A 91 -12.46 -25.81 -15.77
N GLU A 92 -12.58 -25.82 -17.10
CA GLU A 92 -11.45 -26.19 -17.95
C GLU A 92 -10.64 -25.05 -18.60
N SER A 93 -11.13 -23.80 -18.73
CA SER A 93 -10.52 -22.90 -19.72
C SER A 93 -9.76 -21.69 -19.24
N ASP A 94 -9.77 -21.35 -17.95
CA ASP A 94 -9.41 -19.99 -17.54
C ASP A 94 -8.11 -19.89 -16.73
N PHE A 95 -7.23 -20.87 -16.86
CA PHE A 95 -5.89 -20.82 -16.27
C PHE A 95 -4.84 -20.44 -17.32
N GLN A 96 -3.87 -19.63 -16.89
CA GLN A 96 -2.69 -19.34 -17.69
C GLN A 96 -1.80 -20.59 -17.81
N LYS A 97 -0.94 -20.60 -18.82
CA LYS A 97 0.18 -21.56 -18.86
C LYS A 97 1.02 -21.39 -17.59
N PRO A 98 1.36 -22.51 -16.90
CA PRO A 98 2.19 -22.45 -15.70
C PRO A 98 3.49 -21.68 -15.93
N PHE A 99 3.83 -20.78 -15.02
CA PHE A 99 5.01 -19.92 -15.09
C PHE A 99 6.12 -20.48 -14.19
N GLU A 100 7.26 -20.79 -14.76
CA GLU A 100 8.43 -21.26 -14.01
C GLU A 100 9.03 -20.11 -13.21
N ILE A 101 9.13 -20.29 -11.89
CA ILE A 101 9.69 -19.32 -10.94
C ILE A 101 10.95 -19.89 -10.29
N ASN A 102 11.96 -19.04 -10.08
CA ASN A 102 13.21 -19.39 -9.45
C ASN A 102 13.65 -18.24 -8.53
N PRO A 103 14.02 -18.51 -7.26
CA PRO A 103 14.45 -17.46 -6.32
C PRO A 103 15.64 -16.63 -6.81
N ASP A 104 16.49 -17.18 -7.68
CA ASP A 104 17.67 -16.50 -8.21
C ASP A 104 17.34 -15.40 -9.22
N ASN A 105 16.21 -15.48 -9.93
CA ASN A 105 15.87 -14.54 -10.99
C ASN A 105 14.43 -14.02 -10.96
N THR A 106 13.61 -14.43 -9.98
CA THR A 106 12.20 -14.03 -9.90
C THR A 106 11.94 -13.15 -8.68
N LEU A 107 11.45 -11.93 -8.92
CA LEU A 107 10.91 -11.05 -7.89
C LEU A 107 9.40 -11.28 -7.75
N ILE A 108 8.95 -11.40 -6.51
CA ILE A 108 7.53 -11.50 -6.18
C ILE A 108 7.01 -10.12 -5.72
N PHE A 109 5.94 -9.67 -6.35
CA PHE A 109 5.33 -8.38 -6.10
C PHE A 109 3.87 -8.55 -5.64
N PRO A 110 3.61 -8.78 -4.33
CA PRO A 110 2.30 -9.10 -3.80
C PRO A 110 1.45 -7.83 -3.61
N ARG A 111 0.79 -7.36 -4.68
CA ARG A 111 -0.02 -6.14 -4.68
C ARG A 111 -1.39 -6.26 -4.03
N GLY A 112 -1.86 -7.44 -3.75
CA GLY A 112 -3.24 -7.69 -3.34
C GLY A 112 -3.38 -8.39 -2.00
N LEU A 113 -2.41 -8.30 -1.09
CA LEU A 113 -2.48 -8.99 0.21
C LEU A 113 -3.68 -8.56 1.07
N GLY A 114 -4.25 -7.37 0.79
CA GLY A 114 -5.37 -6.83 1.56
C GLY A 114 -4.96 -6.50 2.99
N THR A 115 -5.96 -6.31 3.84
CA THR A 115 -5.78 -6.08 5.27
C THR A 115 -6.43 -7.20 6.06
N LEU A 116 -5.70 -7.74 7.04
CA LEU A 116 -6.26 -8.70 7.99
C LEU A 116 -7.46 -8.05 8.70
N GLY A 117 -8.65 -8.62 8.56
CA GLY A 117 -9.82 -8.16 9.29
C GLY A 117 -11.13 -8.14 8.50
N PHE A 118 -11.11 -7.90 7.20
CA PHE A 118 -12.34 -7.87 6.39
C PHE A 118 -12.58 -9.16 5.59
N THR A 119 -11.50 -9.82 5.19
CA THR A 119 -11.56 -11.16 4.62
C THR A 119 -10.35 -11.93 5.11
N SER A 120 -10.48 -13.22 5.33
CA SER A 120 -9.41 -14.09 5.78
C SER A 120 -8.37 -14.31 4.66
N ASN A 121 -7.54 -13.30 4.42
CA ASN A 121 -6.43 -13.37 3.46
C ASN A 121 -5.22 -14.16 4.02
N ARG A 122 -5.43 -14.88 5.11
CA ARG A 122 -4.38 -15.63 5.81
C ARG A 122 -3.64 -16.57 4.84
N ARG A 123 -4.36 -17.29 3.99
CA ARG A 123 -3.76 -18.20 3.00
C ARG A 123 -2.80 -17.47 2.04
N TRP A 124 -3.10 -16.24 1.66
CA TRP A 124 -2.24 -15.47 0.76
C TRP A 124 -0.97 -14.98 1.46
N VAL A 125 -1.12 -14.52 2.70
CA VAL A 125 0.03 -14.17 3.54
C VAL A 125 0.93 -15.39 3.75
N ASP A 126 0.36 -16.55 4.05
CA ASP A 126 1.11 -17.79 4.24
C ASP A 126 1.81 -18.23 2.95
N MET A 127 1.19 -18.06 1.77
CA MET A 127 1.83 -18.34 0.49
C MET A 127 3.06 -17.44 0.25
N ILE A 128 2.95 -16.14 0.52
CA ILE A 128 4.09 -15.23 0.37
C ILE A 128 5.19 -15.58 1.38
N LYS A 129 4.86 -15.89 2.64
CA LYS A 129 5.84 -16.37 3.63
C LYS A 129 6.56 -17.64 3.18
N LEU A 130 5.85 -18.58 2.55
CA LEU A 130 6.47 -19.80 2.04
C LEU A 130 7.43 -19.48 0.87
N LEU A 131 7.10 -18.53 0.00
CA LEU A 131 7.99 -18.05 -1.05
C LEU A 131 9.24 -17.37 -0.46
N GLU A 132 9.09 -16.50 0.54
CA GLU A 132 10.22 -15.89 1.25
C GLU A 132 11.13 -16.96 1.90
N ASN A 133 10.54 -17.97 2.55
CA ASN A 133 11.28 -19.09 3.14
C ASN A 133 12.01 -19.96 2.09
N LYS A 134 11.54 -19.99 0.85
CA LYS A 134 12.22 -20.64 -0.29
C LYS A 134 13.28 -19.72 -0.94
N GLY A 135 13.52 -18.54 -0.40
CA GLY A 135 14.56 -17.61 -0.85
C GLY A 135 14.10 -16.58 -1.88
N PHE A 136 12.82 -16.55 -2.25
CA PHE A 136 12.30 -15.51 -3.14
C PHE A 136 12.35 -14.14 -2.47
N LYS A 137 12.75 -13.13 -3.22
CA LYS A 137 12.55 -11.74 -2.82
C LYS A 137 11.11 -11.33 -3.05
N THR A 138 10.56 -10.64 -2.06
CA THR A 138 9.20 -10.08 -2.13
C THR A 138 9.26 -8.56 -1.89
N VAL A 139 8.45 -7.79 -2.61
CA VAL A 139 8.31 -6.35 -2.44
C VAL A 139 6.82 -5.98 -2.47
N PRO A 140 6.22 -5.62 -1.33
CA PRO A 140 6.83 -5.59 0.00
C PRO A 140 7.16 -6.98 0.53
N SER A 141 8.08 -7.04 1.49
CA SER A 141 8.23 -8.22 2.34
C SER A 141 7.02 -8.34 3.28
N ILE A 142 6.79 -9.53 3.82
CA ILE A 142 5.73 -9.73 4.82
C ILE A 142 5.98 -8.86 6.06
N GLU A 143 7.22 -8.67 6.46
CA GLU A 143 7.58 -7.80 7.57
C GLU A 143 7.16 -6.34 7.30
N THR A 144 7.51 -5.80 6.13
CA THR A 144 7.10 -4.45 5.71
C THR A 144 5.59 -4.32 5.62
N TRP A 145 4.92 -5.32 5.02
CA TRP A 145 3.48 -5.33 4.89
C TRP A 145 2.79 -5.33 6.25
N ASP A 146 3.21 -6.18 7.18
CA ASP A 146 2.66 -6.29 8.54
C ASP A 146 2.82 -4.97 9.30
N ALA A 147 4.03 -4.40 9.30
CA ALA A 147 4.30 -3.11 9.92
C ALA A 147 3.38 -2.00 9.39
N CYS A 148 3.16 -1.94 8.07
CA CYS A 148 2.34 -0.91 7.43
C CYS A 148 0.83 -1.13 7.57
N THR A 149 0.35 -2.31 8.00
CA THR A 149 -1.09 -2.58 8.15
C THR A 149 -1.70 -1.88 9.35
N SER A 150 -0.93 -1.61 10.41
CA SER A 150 -1.39 -0.95 11.62
C SER A 150 -0.98 0.52 11.66
N LYS A 151 -1.95 1.43 11.49
CA LYS A 151 -1.71 2.88 11.60
C LYS A 151 -1.27 3.29 13.00
N TYR A 152 -1.75 2.60 14.04
CA TYR A 152 -1.31 2.84 15.40
C TYR A 152 0.15 2.46 15.59
N TYR A 153 0.53 1.26 15.15
CA TYR A 153 1.92 0.80 15.26
C TYR A 153 2.89 1.73 14.51
N CYS A 154 2.58 2.06 13.25
CA CYS A 154 3.40 2.99 12.46
C CYS A 154 3.53 4.36 13.13
N ASN A 155 2.42 4.92 13.63
CA ASN A 155 2.43 6.22 14.30
C ASN A 155 3.36 6.21 15.53
N GLU A 156 3.25 5.19 16.39
CA GLU A 156 4.11 5.05 17.56
C GLU A 156 5.57 4.78 17.20
N LEU A 157 5.82 3.92 16.19
CA LEU A 157 7.16 3.65 15.69
C LEU A 157 7.83 4.95 15.20
N PHE A 158 7.13 5.77 14.43
CA PHE A 158 7.64 7.05 13.93
C PHE A 158 7.90 8.04 15.07
N ARG A 159 6.93 8.20 15.98
CA ARG A 159 7.06 9.09 17.14
C ARG A 159 8.25 8.72 18.02
N LEU A 160 8.41 7.43 18.34
CA LEU A 160 9.52 6.92 19.17
C LEU A 160 10.90 7.11 18.50
N ASN A 161 10.92 7.24 17.18
CA ASN A 161 12.13 7.50 16.41
C ASN A 161 12.30 8.97 16.00
N GLY A 162 11.57 9.89 16.63
CA GLY A 162 11.75 11.34 16.47
C GLY A 162 11.21 11.90 15.16
N LEU A 163 10.28 11.21 14.49
CA LEU A 163 9.48 11.80 13.43
C LEU A 163 8.25 12.48 14.03
N ARG A 164 7.85 13.59 13.47
CA ARG A 164 6.64 14.28 13.87
C ARG A 164 5.41 13.57 13.32
N THR A 165 4.47 13.21 14.18
CA THR A 165 3.20 12.56 13.83
C THR A 165 2.04 13.28 14.51
N PRO A 166 0.82 13.25 13.96
CA PRO A 166 -0.35 13.68 14.72
C PRO A 166 -0.52 12.80 15.97
N LYS A 167 -0.82 13.40 17.11
CA LYS A 167 -1.05 12.66 18.36
C LYS A 167 -2.16 11.63 18.14
N THR A 168 -1.88 10.37 18.42
CA THR A 168 -2.78 9.24 18.13
C THR A 168 -2.94 8.38 19.38
N ILE A 169 -4.18 8.03 19.71
CA ILE A 169 -4.50 7.14 20.83
C ILE A 169 -5.47 6.04 20.38
N PRO A 170 -5.33 4.80 20.87
CA PRO A 170 -6.36 3.78 20.67
C PRO A 170 -7.61 4.14 21.47
N VAL A 171 -8.79 3.78 20.97
CA VAL A 171 -10.06 4.04 21.63
C VAL A 171 -11.00 2.85 21.53
N THR A 172 -11.72 2.60 22.64
CA THR A 172 -12.82 1.64 22.73
C THR A 172 -14.08 2.35 23.23
N TYR A 173 -15.22 1.71 23.14
CA TYR A 173 -16.49 2.27 23.65
C TYR A 173 -16.50 2.47 25.18
N SER A 174 -15.60 1.81 25.92
CA SER A 174 -15.46 1.90 27.37
C SER A 174 -14.43 2.90 27.85
N ASP A 175 -13.76 3.60 26.92
CA ASP A 175 -12.74 4.57 27.30
C ASP A 175 -13.30 5.76 28.07
N ASP A 176 -12.54 6.20 29.09
CA ASP A 176 -12.86 7.35 29.90
C ASP A 176 -12.71 8.64 29.08
N SER A 177 -13.78 9.41 29.02
CA SER A 177 -13.85 10.70 28.36
C SER A 177 -12.77 11.68 28.88
N LYS A 178 -12.44 11.62 30.18
CA LYS A 178 -11.43 12.49 30.80
C LYS A 178 -10.06 12.21 30.22
N ARG A 179 -9.68 10.93 30.09
CA ARG A 179 -8.41 10.52 29.46
C ARG A 179 -8.30 11.04 28.03
N ILE A 180 -9.36 10.87 27.24
CA ILE A 180 -9.39 11.34 25.86
C ILE A 180 -9.17 12.86 25.80
N MET A 181 -9.84 13.63 26.68
CA MET A 181 -9.73 15.09 26.73
C MET A 181 -8.37 15.61 27.23
N GLU A 182 -7.67 14.83 28.07
CA GLU A 182 -6.31 15.16 28.50
C GLU A 182 -5.32 15.01 27.34
N ASP A 183 -5.57 14.06 26.43
CA ASP A 183 -4.69 13.71 25.34
C ASP A 183 -4.96 14.48 24.04
N LEU A 184 -6.21 14.74 23.71
CA LEU A 184 -6.63 15.31 22.42
C LEU A 184 -7.59 16.50 22.61
N LYS A 185 -7.59 17.40 21.62
CA LYS A 185 -8.53 18.52 21.52
C LYS A 185 -9.43 18.33 20.29
N PHE A 186 -10.74 18.55 20.47
CA PHE A 186 -11.70 18.52 19.37
C PHE A 186 -11.52 19.71 18.40
N PRO A 187 -11.78 19.49 17.09
CA PRO A 187 -12.19 18.24 16.47
C PRO A 187 -11.06 17.22 16.44
N VAL A 188 -11.41 15.93 16.40
CA VAL A 188 -10.49 14.81 16.25
C VAL A 188 -10.87 13.93 15.07
N ILE A 189 -9.92 13.16 14.54
CA ILE A 189 -10.16 12.16 13.51
C ILE A 189 -10.37 10.80 14.19
N LEU A 190 -11.52 10.18 13.96
CA LEU A 190 -11.80 8.78 14.31
C LEU A 190 -11.62 7.91 13.06
N LYS A 191 -10.81 6.87 13.16
CA LYS A 191 -10.58 5.94 12.05
C LYS A 191 -10.20 4.53 12.53
N ALA A 192 -10.33 3.54 11.65
CA ALA A 192 -9.82 2.21 11.91
C ALA A 192 -8.28 2.21 11.94
N SER A 193 -7.70 1.50 12.90
CA SER A 193 -6.24 1.29 13.00
C SER A 193 -5.71 0.48 11.83
N SER A 194 -6.48 -0.51 11.39
CA SER A 194 -6.15 -1.38 10.25
C SER A 194 -7.34 -1.49 9.30
N GLY A 195 -7.14 -1.94 8.07
CA GLY A 195 -8.23 -2.35 7.20
C GLY A 195 -8.80 -1.30 6.23
N SER A 196 -8.47 -0.02 6.31
CA SER A 196 -9.02 0.99 5.40
C SER A 196 -8.02 1.38 4.31
N GLN A 197 -8.14 0.82 3.12
CA GLN A 197 -7.23 1.14 2.00
C GLN A 197 -7.62 2.37 1.18
N THR A 198 -8.84 2.88 1.29
CA THR A 198 -9.37 3.95 0.42
C THR A 198 -9.89 5.16 1.19
N GLY A 199 -9.47 5.34 2.46
CA GLY A 199 -10.01 6.41 3.31
C GLY A 199 -11.46 6.20 3.75
N ILE A 200 -12.03 5.02 3.50
CA ILE A 200 -13.34 4.65 4.04
C ILE A 200 -13.22 4.51 5.55
N GLY A 201 -14.17 5.11 6.30
CA GLY A 201 -14.16 5.04 7.76
C GLY A 201 -13.32 6.10 8.46
N VAL A 202 -12.98 7.20 7.78
CA VAL A 202 -12.41 8.40 8.41
C VAL A 202 -13.56 9.35 8.76
N ILE A 203 -13.68 9.70 10.04
CA ILE A 203 -14.77 10.54 10.56
C ILE A 203 -14.14 11.69 11.35
N ILE A 204 -14.54 12.94 11.04
CA ILE A 204 -14.26 14.09 11.90
C ILE A 204 -15.28 14.10 13.02
N VAL A 205 -14.80 14.11 14.25
CA VAL A 205 -15.63 14.14 15.46
C VAL A 205 -15.44 15.47 16.16
N GLU A 206 -16.52 16.23 16.32
CA GLU A 206 -16.48 17.60 16.83
C GLU A 206 -16.53 17.70 18.36
N SER A 207 -16.97 16.63 19.04
CA SER A 207 -17.18 16.64 20.48
C SER A 207 -17.28 15.24 21.09
N LEU A 208 -17.10 15.13 22.40
CA LEU A 208 -17.37 13.89 23.15
C LEU A 208 -18.80 13.39 22.95
N ARG A 209 -19.76 14.32 22.84
CA ARG A 209 -21.18 13.97 22.65
C ARG A 209 -21.42 13.19 21.37
N SER A 210 -20.67 13.48 20.31
CA SER A 210 -20.75 12.74 19.05
C SER A 210 -19.81 11.52 19.03
N LEU A 211 -18.69 11.56 19.79
CA LEU A 211 -17.71 10.47 19.80
C LEU A 211 -18.28 9.17 20.36
N HIS A 212 -18.86 9.21 21.57
CA HIS A 212 -19.33 8.00 22.24
C HIS A 212 -20.34 7.17 21.42
N PRO A 213 -21.43 7.75 20.92
CA PRO A 213 -22.38 6.97 20.12
C PRO A 213 -21.76 6.47 18.79
N THR A 214 -20.83 7.23 18.21
CA THR A 214 -20.16 6.80 16.98
C THR A 214 -19.25 5.60 17.24
N VAL A 215 -18.43 5.63 18.27
CA VAL A 215 -17.57 4.49 18.66
C VAL A 215 -18.42 3.27 19.03
N GLN A 216 -19.48 3.47 19.80
CA GLN A 216 -20.40 2.38 20.19
C GLN A 216 -21.04 1.72 18.96
N MET A 217 -21.56 2.52 18.03
CA MET A 217 -22.16 2.02 16.79
C MET A 217 -21.14 1.25 15.93
N LEU A 218 -19.95 1.80 15.75
CA LEU A 218 -18.88 1.13 15.00
C LEU A 218 -18.47 -0.18 15.67
N SER A 219 -18.31 -0.21 17.00
CA SER A 219 -17.98 -1.42 17.74
C SER A 219 -19.04 -2.52 17.65
N LEU A 220 -20.32 -2.15 17.51
CA LEU A 220 -21.41 -3.11 17.29
C LEU A 220 -21.42 -3.67 15.88
N LEU A 221 -21.12 -2.84 14.89
CA LEU A 221 -21.13 -3.23 13.47
C LEU A 221 -19.89 -4.01 13.06
N THR A 222 -18.75 -3.75 13.71
CA THR A 222 -17.44 -4.26 13.30
C THR A 222 -16.72 -4.89 14.48
N LYS A 223 -17.13 -6.10 14.85
CA LYS A 223 -16.71 -6.80 16.08
C LYS A 223 -15.20 -6.96 16.31
N ASN A 224 -14.34 -6.70 15.32
CA ASN A 224 -12.89 -6.93 15.40
C ASN A 224 -12.06 -5.79 14.78
N ILE A 225 -12.56 -4.57 14.80
CA ILE A 225 -11.81 -3.43 14.28
C ILE A 225 -11.33 -2.55 15.43
N ASP A 226 -10.02 -2.45 15.56
CA ASP A 226 -9.40 -1.50 16.46
C ASP A 226 -9.57 -0.08 15.93
N LEU A 227 -10.09 0.80 16.76
CA LEU A 227 -10.30 2.21 16.44
C LEU A 227 -9.20 3.08 17.07
N ILE A 228 -8.84 4.14 16.37
CA ILE A 228 -7.93 5.16 16.87
C ILE A 228 -8.55 6.54 16.75
N LEU A 229 -8.25 7.38 17.72
CA LEU A 229 -8.45 8.83 17.65
C LEU A 229 -7.12 9.50 17.33
N GLN A 230 -7.16 10.43 16.43
CA GLN A 230 -5.98 11.17 15.99
C GLN A 230 -6.26 12.68 16.01
N GLU A 231 -5.24 13.45 16.38
CA GLU A 231 -5.26 14.91 16.31
C GLU A 231 -5.65 15.36 14.88
N HIS A 232 -6.59 16.30 14.80
CA HIS A 232 -7.00 16.89 13.53
C HIS A 232 -6.07 18.05 13.17
N ILE A 233 -5.16 17.80 12.23
CA ILE A 233 -4.28 18.84 11.68
C ILE A 233 -5.01 19.51 10.51
N LYS A 234 -5.32 20.79 10.65
CA LYS A 234 -5.97 21.56 9.58
C LYS A 234 -4.98 21.88 8.46
N ILE A 235 -5.25 21.35 7.28
CA ILE A 235 -4.41 21.47 6.08
C ILE A 235 -5.29 21.71 4.86
N GLU A 236 -4.65 22.10 3.74
CA GLU A 236 -5.29 22.27 2.43
C GLU A 236 -5.01 21.09 1.49
N TYR A 237 -3.92 20.37 1.71
CA TYR A 237 -3.51 19.21 0.91
C TYR A 237 -2.62 18.29 1.74
N ASP A 238 -2.54 17.04 1.35
CA ASP A 238 -1.52 16.11 1.81
C ASP A 238 -0.49 15.83 0.71
N VAL A 239 0.62 15.21 1.09
CA VAL A 239 1.69 14.83 0.17
C VAL A 239 1.91 13.33 0.23
N ARG A 240 1.97 12.69 -0.96
CA ARG A 240 2.44 11.31 -1.11
C ARG A 240 3.80 11.31 -1.78
N VAL A 241 4.73 10.60 -1.16
CA VAL A 241 6.10 10.40 -1.66
C VAL A 241 6.32 8.93 -1.96
N ILE A 242 6.85 8.61 -3.13
CA ILE A 242 7.27 7.24 -3.46
C ILE A 242 8.76 7.12 -3.14
N VAL A 243 9.06 6.23 -2.20
CA VAL A 243 10.42 5.90 -1.80
C VAL A 243 10.76 4.51 -2.34
N LEU A 244 11.84 4.43 -3.10
CA LEU A 244 12.39 3.19 -3.66
C LEU A 244 13.83 3.02 -3.17
N ARG A 245 14.08 1.97 -2.38
CA ARG A 245 15.42 1.66 -1.83
C ARG A 245 16.13 2.86 -1.20
N GLY A 246 15.38 3.58 -0.37
CA GLY A 246 15.91 4.76 0.34
C GLY A 246 16.08 6.01 -0.52
N ASN A 247 15.60 6.03 -1.77
CA ASN A 247 15.59 7.20 -2.63
C ASN A 247 14.17 7.64 -2.95
N VAL A 248 13.90 8.93 -2.91
CA VAL A 248 12.64 9.48 -3.39
C VAL A 248 12.68 9.51 -4.92
N ILE A 249 11.72 8.84 -5.55
CA ILE A 249 11.61 8.78 -7.01
C ILE A 249 10.48 9.65 -7.56
N ALA A 250 9.46 9.94 -6.76
CA ALA A 250 8.37 10.83 -7.12
C ALA A 250 7.66 11.38 -5.88
N SER A 251 7.04 12.55 -6.02
CA SER A 251 6.22 13.19 -4.99
C SER A 251 5.03 13.92 -5.62
N MET A 252 3.88 13.84 -4.96
CA MET A 252 2.66 14.53 -5.40
C MET A 252 1.90 15.10 -4.22
N LYS A 253 1.32 16.29 -4.39
CA LYS A 253 0.28 16.81 -3.49
C LYS A 253 -1.10 16.34 -3.97
N ARG A 254 -2.00 16.12 -3.00
CA ARG A 254 -3.38 15.73 -3.23
C ARG A 254 -4.28 16.73 -2.52
N GLY A 255 -5.08 17.45 -3.28
CA GLY A 255 -6.04 18.41 -2.74
C GLY A 255 -7.12 17.72 -1.90
N LEU A 256 -7.73 18.48 -0.97
CA LEU A 256 -8.91 18.01 -0.26
C LEU A 256 -10.12 17.97 -1.20
N ILE A 257 -10.95 16.95 -1.06
CA ILE A 257 -12.22 16.87 -1.77
C ILE A 257 -13.20 17.84 -1.11
N SER A 258 -13.83 18.71 -1.89
CA SER A 258 -14.79 19.68 -1.35
C SER A 258 -15.88 18.98 -0.55
N GLY A 259 -16.04 19.36 0.73
CA GLY A 259 -17.00 18.76 1.67
C GLY A 259 -16.58 17.42 2.29
N ASP A 260 -15.34 16.98 2.07
CA ASP A 260 -14.79 15.74 2.65
C ASP A 260 -13.47 16.04 3.39
N ALA A 261 -13.18 15.25 4.41
CA ALA A 261 -11.90 15.30 5.14
C ALA A 261 -10.78 14.51 4.43
N ARG A 262 -11.07 13.91 3.28
CA ARG A 262 -10.18 12.99 2.57
C ARG A 262 -9.54 13.64 1.35
N SER A 263 -8.29 13.26 1.07
CA SER A 263 -7.49 13.73 -0.06
C SER A 263 -7.10 12.62 -1.04
N ASN A 264 -7.84 11.50 -1.04
CA ASN A 264 -7.47 10.33 -1.83
C ASN A 264 -7.63 10.54 -3.34
N ALA A 265 -6.54 10.38 -4.09
CA ALA A 265 -6.54 10.45 -5.56
C ALA A 265 -7.47 9.43 -6.23
N SER A 266 -7.76 8.29 -5.58
CA SER A 266 -8.72 7.27 -6.03
C SER A 266 -10.18 7.75 -5.94
N LEU A 267 -10.47 8.79 -5.15
CA LEU A 267 -11.78 9.42 -5.02
C LEU A 267 -11.93 10.68 -5.86
N GLY A 268 -10.95 10.97 -6.76
CA GLY A 268 -11.03 12.10 -7.69
C GLY A 268 -10.35 13.37 -7.21
N ALA A 269 -9.55 13.33 -6.13
CA ALA A 269 -8.74 14.48 -5.72
C ALA A 269 -7.78 14.90 -6.84
N GLU A 270 -7.61 16.21 -7.02
CA GLU A 270 -6.59 16.77 -7.92
C GLU A 270 -5.21 16.40 -7.42
N VAL A 271 -4.34 15.98 -8.35
CA VAL A 271 -2.97 15.59 -8.07
C VAL A 271 -2.00 16.44 -8.89
N GLU A 272 -0.98 16.95 -8.24
CA GLU A 272 0.09 17.72 -8.88
C GLU A 272 1.44 17.30 -8.32
N SER A 273 2.48 17.33 -9.14
CA SER A 273 3.86 17.16 -8.68
C SER A 273 4.23 18.27 -7.69
N ILE A 274 5.01 17.93 -6.67
CA ILE A 274 5.51 18.89 -5.67
C ILE A 274 6.99 18.66 -5.41
N GLU A 275 7.76 19.73 -5.27
CA GLU A 275 9.12 19.66 -4.76
C GLU A 275 9.10 19.56 -3.24
N LEU A 276 9.90 18.63 -2.72
CA LEU A 276 10.04 18.41 -1.27
C LEU A 276 11.12 19.35 -0.72
N THR A 277 10.90 19.84 0.50
CA THR A 277 11.96 20.46 1.28
C THR A 277 12.93 19.38 1.79
N GLU A 278 14.11 19.79 2.28
CA GLU A 278 15.10 18.88 2.85
C GLU A 278 14.51 18.07 4.02
N LEU A 279 13.76 18.71 4.91
CA LEU A 279 13.09 18.05 6.04
C LEU A 279 12.04 17.01 5.59
N GLU A 280 11.25 17.34 4.59
CA GLU A 280 10.24 16.42 4.04
C GLU A 280 10.87 15.22 3.35
N LEU A 281 12.00 15.44 2.64
CA LEU A 281 12.78 14.40 2.00
C LEU A 281 13.38 13.44 3.03
N GLU A 282 14.12 13.97 4.02
CA GLU A 282 14.77 13.20 5.07
C GLU A 282 13.76 12.39 5.89
N ASP A 283 12.67 13.01 6.32
CA ASP A 283 11.65 12.36 7.14
C ASP A 283 10.90 11.27 6.34
N SER A 284 10.68 11.47 5.03
CA SER A 284 10.08 10.44 4.17
C SER A 284 10.99 9.22 4.01
N ILE A 285 12.28 9.44 3.78
CA ILE A 285 13.29 8.35 3.69
C ILE A 285 13.41 7.62 5.03
N LYS A 286 13.43 8.36 6.13
CA LYS A 286 13.48 7.80 7.49
C LYS A 286 12.25 6.95 7.81
N ALA A 287 11.05 7.43 7.48
CA ALA A 287 9.81 6.68 7.67
C ALA A 287 9.81 5.36 6.88
N ALA A 288 10.24 5.39 5.61
CA ALA A 288 10.39 4.20 4.78
C ALA A 288 11.39 3.19 5.38
N LYS A 289 12.52 3.66 5.88
CA LYS A 289 13.55 2.83 6.51
C LYS A 289 13.05 2.17 7.80
N LEU A 290 12.27 2.87 8.61
CA LEU A 290 11.75 2.34 9.88
C LEU A 290 10.80 1.14 9.70
N VAL A 291 10.14 1.03 8.55
CA VAL A 291 9.29 -0.12 8.20
C VAL A 291 9.99 -1.13 7.29
N ASN A 292 11.31 -1.05 7.12
CA ASN A 292 12.10 -1.88 6.18
C ASN A 292 11.54 -1.88 4.75
N GLY A 293 11.06 -0.72 4.29
CA GLY A 293 10.35 -0.59 3.02
C GLY A 293 11.28 -0.39 1.82
N ASP A 294 11.36 -1.38 0.93
CA ASP A 294 12.08 -1.26 -0.35
C ASP A 294 11.34 -0.36 -1.35
N LEU A 295 10.03 -0.54 -1.46
CA LEU A 295 9.13 0.31 -2.26
C LEU A 295 7.90 0.64 -1.42
N VAL A 296 7.77 1.90 -1.05
CA VAL A 296 6.65 2.37 -0.22
C VAL A 296 6.15 3.74 -0.65
N GLY A 297 4.91 4.02 -0.30
CA GLY A 297 4.33 5.37 -0.36
C GLY A 297 4.25 5.97 1.03
N VAL A 298 4.96 7.06 1.28
CA VAL A 298 4.91 7.81 2.53
C VAL A 298 3.89 8.94 2.37
N ASP A 299 2.92 9.00 3.26
CA ASP A 299 1.91 10.05 3.30
C ASP A 299 2.16 10.98 4.48
N PHE A 300 2.22 12.28 4.22
CA PHE A 300 2.40 13.29 5.26
C PHE A 300 1.57 14.55 5.04
N LEU A 301 1.33 15.28 6.13
CA LEU A 301 0.76 16.62 6.10
C LEU A 301 1.89 17.63 6.21
N PRO A 302 2.01 18.58 5.27
CA PRO A 302 3.05 19.60 5.36
C PRO A 302 2.82 20.50 6.60
N SER A 303 3.90 20.99 7.17
CA SER A 303 3.80 22.03 8.20
C SER A 303 3.44 23.38 7.56
N LYS A 304 3.01 24.34 8.39
CA LYS A 304 2.76 25.71 7.91
C LYS A 304 4.04 26.40 7.42
N ASN A 305 5.16 26.02 7.97
CA ASN A 305 6.48 26.51 7.56
C ASN A 305 7.36 25.33 7.14
N ARG A 306 7.16 24.89 5.93
CA ARG A 306 7.79 23.68 5.35
C ARG A 306 9.32 23.67 5.46
N GLU A 307 9.96 24.86 5.36
CA GLU A 307 11.44 24.97 5.39
C GLU A 307 12.03 24.87 6.81
N LYS A 308 11.22 25.05 7.85
CA LYS A 308 11.71 25.14 9.24
C LYS A 308 11.12 24.11 10.18
N GLU A 309 10.05 23.46 9.79
CA GLU A 309 9.32 22.53 10.64
C GLU A 309 9.14 21.19 9.92
N GLN A 310 9.34 20.09 10.65
CA GLN A 310 9.07 18.75 10.16
C GLN A 310 7.61 18.59 9.71
N PRO A 311 7.34 17.82 8.64
CA PRO A 311 5.98 17.42 8.27
C PRO A 311 5.39 16.49 9.34
N TYR A 312 4.08 16.32 9.33
CA TYR A 312 3.43 15.29 10.14
C TYR A 312 3.30 14.00 9.32
N ILE A 313 4.13 12.99 9.59
CA ILE A 313 4.02 11.68 8.94
C ILE A 313 2.71 11.00 9.39
N LEU A 314 1.85 10.66 8.44
CA LEU A 314 0.55 10.02 8.68
C LEU A 314 0.61 8.51 8.65
N GLU A 315 1.16 7.97 7.56
CA GLU A 315 1.23 6.53 7.31
C GLU A 315 2.28 6.21 6.25
N VAL A 316 2.70 4.96 6.24
CA VAL A 316 3.47 4.37 5.14
C VAL A 316 2.65 3.25 4.52
N ASN A 317 2.50 3.32 3.20
CA ASN A 317 1.79 2.33 2.41
C ASN A 317 2.79 1.38 1.75
N SER A 318 2.79 0.12 2.15
CA SER A 318 3.68 -0.91 1.58
C SER A 318 3.32 -1.29 0.13
N MET A 319 2.11 -0.97 -0.31
CA MET A 319 1.61 -1.22 -1.67
C MET A 319 0.99 0.05 -2.25
N PRO A 320 1.78 1.11 -2.54
CA PRO A 320 1.25 2.36 -3.05
C PRO A 320 0.63 2.18 -4.44
N GLY A 321 -0.55 2.76 -4.69
CA GLY A 321 -1.14 2.80 -6.04
C GLY A 321 -0.33 3.73 -6.95
N PHE A 322 -0.15 3.34 -8.21
CA PHE A 322 0.69 4.08 -9.16
C PHE A 322 -0.08 5.07 -10.03
N SER A 323 -1.37 4.85 -10.26
CA SER A 323 -2.16 5.66 -11.21
C SER A 323 -2.21 7.15 -10.87
N GLY A 324 -2.22 7.52 -9.59
CA GLY A 324 -2.19 8.92 -9.14
C GLY A 324 -0.85 9.59 -9.45
N ILE A 325 0.24 8.92 -9.07
CA ILE A 325 1.59 9.47 -9.23
C ILE A 325 1.99 9.54 -10.72
N GLU A 326 1.62 8.55 -11.52
CA GLU A 326 1.84 8.59 -12.98
C GLU A 326 1.15 9.78 -13.66
N ARG A 327 -0.04 10.17 -13.17
CA ARG A 327 -0.73 11.37 -13.68
C ARG A 327 -0.05 12.66 -13.29
N SER A 328 0.60 12.70 -12.11
CA SER A 328 1.28 13.91 -11.63
C SER A 328 2.65 14.13 -12.26
N THR A 329 3.30 13.06 -12.75
CA THR A 329 4.67 13.09 -13.33
C THR A 329 4.62 12.96 -14.86
N LYS A 330 4.10 13.98 -15.53
CA LYS A 330 3.77 13.98 -16.99
C LYS A 330 4.88 13.45 -17.90
N ASP A 331 6.14 13.69 -17.56
CA ASP A 331 7.31 13.42 -18.41
C ASP A 331 8.14 12.19 -17.96
N LYS A 332 7.75 11.50 -16.87
CA LYS A 332 8.51 10.42 -16.30
C LYS A 332 7.59 9.28 -15.87
N SER A 333 7.80 8.07 -16.39
CA SER A 333 7.09 6.89 -15.91
C SER A 333 7.73 6.36 -14.63
N VAL A 334 7.04 6.53 -13.51
CA VAL A 334 7.46 6.05 -12.18
C VAL A 334 7.48 4.53 -12.15
N THR A 335 6.51 3.86 -12.78
CA THR A 335 6.47 2.40 -12.88
C THR A 335 7.64 1.84 -13.69
N SER A 336 8.04 2.50 -14.77
CA SER A 336 9.24 2.08 -15.53
C SER A 336 10.53 2.28 -14.71
N GLU A 337 10.61 3.31 -13.88
CA GLU A 337 11.76 3.51 -12.99
C GLU A 337 11.85 2.43 -11.92
N ILE A 338 10.71 2.06 -11.31
CA ILE A 338 10.64 0.96 -10.34
C ILE A 338 11.19 -0.34 -10.94
N LEU A 339 10.87 -0.65 -12.19
CA LEU A 339 11.30 -1.89 -12.84
C LEU A 339 12.76 -1.88 -13.31
N LYS A 340 13.38 -0.72 -13.49
CA LYS A 340 14.81 -0.57 -13.86
C LYS A 340 15.75 -0.68 -12.67
N THR A 341 15.24 -0.46 -11.46
CA THR A 341 16.00 -0.41 -10.21
C THR A 341 15.95 -1.72 -9.45
#